data_cbbedaf59a2244136807d0c576b5bc8b
#
_entry.id   cbbedaf59a2244136807d0c576b5bc8b
#
_cell.length_a   1.000
_cell.length_b   1.000
_cell.length_c   1.000
_cell.angle_alpha   90.00
_cell.angle_beta   90.00
_cell.angle_gamma   90.00
#
_symmetry.space_group_name_H-M   'P 1'
#
loop_
_entity.id
_entity.type
_entity.pdbx_description
1 polymer ?
#
loop_
_entity_poly.entity_id
_entity_poly.type
_entity_poly.pdbx_seq_one_letter_code
_entity_poly.pdbx_strand_id
1 'polypeptide(L)'
;LEALSGAIYEKDHNDGTSAPVYKNFDDALSDITRMAEEDRLIFVIDEYPYLAKAEQSISSRLQHIIDHHWQNGKLFLILCGSSMSFMENQVLGYESPLYGRRTAQYKIEALTYREITVFNPQLSCEKQALIYGVTGGIPHYINKLNVKDDVDAALLENLFSTSGYLFEEPENLLKQELREPAVYNSIISAVAGGATHSNEISTKVGLESGICSKYLKVLLDLGILKKEIPITEKPGKKTIYSIGDNYFRFWYRFVPKNMSAIATGRIDKIYDAAIKRYYSEYMGLAFEQMCRDYLLRYADDLPIVVSDVGQWWGTDAK
;
A
#
# COMPACT_ATOMS: atom_id res chain seq x y z
N LEU A 1 5.72 -10.29 -24.43
CA LEU A 1 6.90 -10.94 -24.98
C LEU A 1 7.81 -9.94 -25.73
N GLU A 2 7.25 -9.02 -26.51
CA GLU A 2 7.97 -7.98 -27.24
C GLU A 2 8.89 -7.12 -26.33
N ALA A 3 8.34 -6.59 -25.23
CA ALA A 3 9.12 -5.81 -24.27
C ALA A 3 10.27 -6.61 -23.65
N LEU A 4 10.04 -7.90 -23.33
CA LEU A 4 11.09 -8.79 -22.84
C LEU A 4 12.17 -9.02 -23.89
N SER A 5 11.77 -9.22 -25.15
CA SER A 5 12.71 -9.37 -26.27
C SER A 5 13.61 -8.13 -26.43
N GLY A 6 12.99 -6.94 -26.33
CA GLY A 6 13.73 -5.67 -26.39
C GLY A 6 14.76 -5.57 -25.27
N ALA A 7 14.36 -5.85 -24.02
CA ALA A 7 15.25 -5.76 -22.86
C ALA A 7 16.44 -6.75 -22.92
N ILE A 8 16.21 -7.98 -23.40
CA ILE A 8 17.26 -8.97 -23.62
C ILE A 8 18.22 -8.48 -24.70
N TYR A 9 17.68 -8.00 -25.83
CA TYR A 9 18.47 -7.52 -26.95
C TYR A 9 19.34 -6.31 -26.59
N GLU A 10 18.77 -5.31 -25.90
CA GLU A 10 19.52 -4.14 -25.41
C GLU A 10 20.69 -4.52 -24.48
N LYS A 11 20.50 -5.55 -23.66
CA LYS A 11 21.52 -6.03 -22.75
C LYS A 11 22.68 -6.74 -23.46
N ASP A 12 22.36 -7.51 -24.53
CA ASP A 12 23.32 -8.32 -25.31
C ASP A 12 23.99 -7.50 -26.43
N HIS A 13 23.28 -6.49 -26.97
CA HIS A 13 23.70 -5.65 -28.09
C HIS A 13 23.55 -4.17 -27.76
N ASN A 14 24.60 -3.43 -27.73
CA ASN A 14 24.58 -2.00 -27.39
C ASN A 14 24.50 -1.10 -28.65
N ASP A 15 23.85 -1.56 -29.72
CA ASP A 15 23.92 -0.96 -31.07
C ASP A 15 22.66 -0.19 -31.53
N GLY A 16 21.59 -0.14 -30.69
CA GLY A 16 20.38 0.63 -30.98
C GLY A 16 19.56 0.11 -32.18
N THR A 17 19.81 -1.11 -32.66
CA THR A 17 19.05 -1.73 -33.74
C THR A 17 17.73 -2.32 -33.22
N SER A 18 16.76 -2.55 -34.11
CA SER A 18 15.46 -3.10 -33.74
C SER A 18 15.61 -4.55 -33.28
N ALA A 19 15.17 -4.83 -32.07
CA ALA A 19 15.23 -6.15 -31.46
C ALA A 19 14.32 -7.16 -32.18
N PRO A 20 14.81 -8.35 -32.55
CA PRO A 20 13.93 -9.43 -32.97
C PRO A 20 13.06 -9.91 -31.83
N VAL A 21 11.80 -10.21 -32.12
CA VAL A 21 10.86 -10.71 -31.09
C VAL A 21 10.99 -12.22 -30.98
N TYR A 22 11.19 -12.73 -29.76
CA TYR A 22 11.17 -14.18 -29.48
C TYR A 22 9.81 -14.79 -29.84
N LYS A 23 9.82 -16.03 -30.33
CA LYS A 23 8.60 -16.74 -30.68
C LYS A 23 7.76 -17.16 -29.48
N ASN A 24 8.41 -17.42 -28.36
CA ASN A 24 7.80 -17.88 -27.12
C ASN A 24 8.67 -17.50 -25.89
N PHE A 25 8.13 -17.70 -24.70
CA PHE A 25 8.85 -17.42 -23.46
C PHE A 25 10.03 -18.38 -23.21
N ASP A 26 9.96 -19.62 -23.69
CA ASP A 26 11.04 -20.58 -23.45
C ASP A 26 12.33 -20.17 -24.15
N ASP A 27 12.21 -19.66 -25.39
CA ASP A 27 13.37 -19.14 -26.14
C ASP A 27 13.99 -17.93 -25.41
N ALA A 28 13.16 -16.99 -24.93
CA ALA A 28 13.61 -15.83 -24.19
C ALA A 28 14.29 -16.22 -22.86
N LEU A 29 13.70 -17.15 -22.10
CA LEU A 29 14.27 -17.63 -20.83
C LEU A 29 15.55 -18.41 -21.04
N SER A 30 15.70 -19.12 -22.17
CA SER A 30 16.94 -19.81 -22.55
C SER A 30 18.07 -18.84 -22.82
N ASP A 31 17.81 -17.72 -23.49
CA ASP A 31 18.82 -16.67 -23.70
C ASP A 31 19.22 -15.98 -22.39
N ILE A 32 18.27 -15.69 -21.50
CA ILE A 32 18.56 -15.19 -20.14
C ILE A 32 19.46 -16.16 -19.39
N THR A 33 19.23 -17.46 -19.54
CA THR A 33 20.07 -18.50 -18.92
C THR A 33 21.49 -18.43 -19.46
N ARG A 34 21.67 -18.38 -20.80
CA ARG A 34 22.98 -18.25 -21.43
C ARG A 34 23.75 -17.02 -20.95
N MET A 35 23.09 -15.87 -20.90
CA MET A 35 23.69 -14.61 -20.40
C MET A 35 24.13 -14.73 -18.94
N ALA A 36 23.36 -15.44 -18.11
CA ALA A 36 23.66 -15.66 -16.69
C ALA A 36 24.80 -16.68 -16.46
N GLU A 37 25.17 -17.49 -17.47
CA GLU A 37 26.37 -18.36 -17.39
C GLU A 37 27.65 -17.54 -17.50
N GLU A 38 27.66 -16.49 -18.32
CA GLU A 38 28.82 -15.62 -18.53
C GLU A 38 29.07 -14.74 -17.31
N ASP A 39 28.05 -13.94 -16.92
CA ASP A 39 28.13 -12.98 -15.83
C ASP A 39 26.94 -13.06 -14.88
N ARG A 40 27.06 -12.44 -13.68
CA ARG A 40 25.93 -12.31 -12.76
C ARG A 40 24.86 -11.41 -13.36
N LEU A 41 23.69 -12.00 -13.60
CA LEU A 41 22.54 -11.32 -14.18
C LEU A 41 21.45 -11.08 -13.13
N ILE A 42 20.94 -9.85 -13.06
CA ILE A 42 19.72 -9.52 -12.31
C ILE A 42 18.56 -9.46 -13.30
N PHE A 43 17.60 -10.34 -13.11
CA PHE A 43 16.38 -10.39 -13.92
C PHE A 43 15.18 -9.99 -13.06
N VAL A 44 14.55 -8.85 -13.40
CA VAL A 44 13.39 -8.31 -12.68
C VAL A 44 12.16 -8.47 -13.55
N ILE A 45 11.12 -9.10 -13.01
CA ILE A 45 9.78 -9.11 -13.60
C ILE A 45 8.90 -8.25 -12.69
N ASP A 46 8.73 -7.00 -13.13
CA ASP A 46 7.85 -6.07 -12.46
C ASP A 46 6.40 -6.38 -12.85
N GLU A 47 5.47 -6.12 -11.93
CA GLU A 47 4.04 -6.45 -12.07
C GLU A 47 3.80 -7.91 -12.53
N TYR A 48 4.52 -8.84 -11.95
CA TYR A 48 4.38 -10.29 -12.22
C TYR A 48 2.93 -10.78 -12.21
N PRO A 49 2.01 -10.29 -11.36
CA PRO A 49 0.59 -10.65 -11.40
C PRO A 49 -0.07 -10.44 -12.77
N TYR A 50 0.28 -9.40 -13.50
CA TYR A 50 -0.28 -9.16 -14.84
C TYR A 50 0.28 -10.14 -15.87
N LEU A 51 1.59 -10.42 -15.81
CA LEU A 51 2.20 -11.42 -16.67
C LEU A 51 1.58 -12.80 -16.44
N ALA A 52 1.42 -13.22 -15.18
CA ALA A 52 0.85 -14.52 -14.84
C ALA A 52 -0.63 -14.65 -15.21
N LYS A 53 -1.39 -13.55 -15.24
CA LYS A 53 -2.78 -13.54 -15.74
C LYS A 53 -2.83 -13.65 -17.26
N ALA A 54 -1.88 -13.02 -17.98
CA ALA A 54 -1.81 -13.04 -19.43
C ALA A 54 -1.23 -14.35 -19.98
N GLU A 55 -0.26 -14.94 -19.28
CA GLU A 55 0.40 -16.19 -19.64
C GLU A 55 0.35 -17.15 -18.43
N GLN A 56 -0.71 -17.96 -18.39
CA GLN A 56 -0.98 -18.87 -17.26
C GLN A 56 0.12 -19.91 -17.04
N SER A 57 0.89 -20.24 -18.07
CA SER A 57 1.98 -21.21 -17.99
C SER A 57 3.27 -20.64 -17.44
N ILE A 58 3.40 -19.30 -17.28
CA ILE A 58 4.67 -18.65 -16.92
C ILE A 58 5.24 -19.11 -15.58
N SER A 59 4.38 -19.31 -14.58
CA SER A 59 4.82 -19.81 -13.27
C SER A 59 5.45 -21.21 -13.35
N SER A 60 4.87 -22.10 -14.16
CA SER A 60 5.40 -23.45 -14.38
C SER A 60 6.67 -23.45 -15.22
N ARG A 61 6.78 -22.53 -16.20
CA ARG A 61 8.02 -22.34 -16.98
C ARG A 61 9.15 -21.83 -16.10
N LEU A 62 8.87 -20.84 -15.26
CA LEU A 62 9.85 -20.33 -14.28
C LEU A 62 10.23 -21.43 -13.28
N GLN A 63 9.27 -22.23 -12.80
CA GLN A 63 9.56 -23.38 -11.95
C GLN A 63 10.58 -24.31 -12.64
N HIS A 64 10.30 -24.73 -13.87
CA HIS A 64 11.14 -25.66 -14.62
C HIS A 64 12.56 -25.14 -14.77
N ILE A 65 12.72 -23.87 -15.19
CA ILE A 65 14.04 -23.31 -15.46
C ILE A 65 14.82 -23.02 -14.17
N ILE A 66 14.14 -22.62 -13.08
CA ILE A 66 14.77 -22.48 -11.76
C ILE A 66 15.35 -23.82 -11.32
N ASP A 67 14.55 -24.88 -11.36
CA ASP A 67 14.96 -26.21 -10.87
C ASP A 67 16.12 -26.81 -11.66
N HIS A 68 16.19 -26.56 -12.97
CA HIS A 68 17.19 -27.20 -13.83
C HIS A 68 18.41 -26.35 -14.16
N HIS A 69 18.29 -25.02 -14.11
CA HIS A 69 19.33 -24.13 -14.60
C HIS A 69 19.72 -23.03 -13.61
N TRP A 70 18.77 -22.40 -12.90
CA TRP A 70 19.03 -21.17 -12.17
C TRP A 70 19.37 -21.37 -10.69
N GLN A 71 18.98 -22.50 -10.08
CA GLN A 71 19.12 -22.72 -8.63
C GLN A 71 20.56 -22.59 -8.12
N ASN A 72 21.53 -23.02 -8.92
CA ASN A 72 22.98 -22.94 -8.60
C ASN A 72 23.76 -22.01 -9.56
N GLY A 73 23.02 -21.20 -10.34
CA GLY A 73 23.56 -20.30 -11.33
C GLY A 73 23.90 -18.91 -10.79
N LYS A 74 24.30 -18.03 -11.70
CA LYS A 74 24.63 -16.62 -11.39
C LYS A 74 23.42 -15.69 -11.55
N LEU A 75 22.22 -16.20 -11.83
CA LEU A 75 21.02 -15.40 -12.01
C LEU A 75 20.40 -15.03 -10.66
N PHE A 76 20.01 -13.75 -10.53
CA PHE A 76 19.24 -13.24 -9.42
C PHE A 76 17.87 -12.79 -9.92
N LEU A 77 16.83 -13.63 -9.69
CA LEU A 77 15.46 -13.36 -10.10
C LEU A 77 14.71 -12.54 -9.03
N ILE A 78 14.09 -11.45 -9.45
CA ILE A 78 13.18 -10.65 -8.63
C ILE A 78 11.80 -10.67 -9.28
N LEU A 79 10.80 -11.14 -8.54
CA LEU A 79 9.39 -11.04 -8.91
C LEU A 79 8.74 -10.01 -7.99
N CYS A 80 8.22 -8.93 -8.53
CA CYS A 80 7.49 -7.93 -7.78
C CYS A 80 6.09 -7.70 -8.36
N GLY A 81 5.21 -7.14 -7.53
CA GLY A 81 3.85 -6.83 -7.92
C GLY A 81 3.08 -6.18 -6.79
N SER A 82 2.18 -5.28 -7.14
CA SER A 82 1.35 -4.51 -6.22
C SER A 82 0.21 -5.34 -5.61
N SER A 83 -0.27 -6.38 -6.28
CA SER A 83 -1.35 -7.23 -5.82
C SER A 83 -0.90 -8.21 -4.72
N MET A 84 -1.02 -7.79 -3.45
CA MET A 84 -0.63 -8.59 -2.28
C MET A 84 -1.28 -9.97 -2.27
N SER A 85 -2.60 -10.05 -2.45
CA SER A 85 -3.33 -11.31 -2.42
C SER A 85 -2.88 -12.27 -3.53
N PHE A 86 -2.51 -11.75 -4.71
CA PHE A 86 -1.96 -12.57 -5.78
C PHE A 86 -0.57 -13.09 -5.40
N MET A 87 0.31 -12.21 -4.91
CA MET A 87 1.67 -12.60 -4.53
C MET A 87 1.64 -13.65 -3.41
N GLU A 88 0.83 -13.47 -2.38
CA GLU A 88 0.72 -14.40 -1.26
C GLU A 88 0.10 -15.75 -1.65
N ASN A 89 -0.95 -15.75 -2.47
CA ASN A 89 -1.69 -16.98 -2.78
C ASN A 89 -1.16 -17.69 -4.03
N GLN A 90 -0.83 -16.94 -5.09
CA GLN A 90 -0.49 -17.51 -6.39
C GLN A 90 1.02 -17.66 -6.61
N VAL A 91 1.85 -16.89 -5.88
CA VAL A 91 3.32 -16.98 -5.99
C VAL A 91 3.90 -17.72 -4.78
N LEU A 92 3.49 -17.36 -3.58
CA LEU A 92 4.04 -17.88 -2.33
C LEU A 92 3.21 -19.04 -1.75
N GLY A 93 1.97 -19.22 -2.21
CA GLY A 93 1.05 -20.25 -1.73
C GLY A 93 1.54 -21.67 -2.01
N TYR A 94 1.14 -22.63 -1.17
CA TYR A 94 1.56 -24.03 -1.26
C TYR A 94 1.25 -24.69 -2.62
N GLU A 95 0.16 -24.30 -3.28
CA GLU A 95 -0.24 -24.81 -4.59
C GLU A 95 0.49 -24.14 -5.76
N SER A 96 1.29 -23.11 -5.48
CA SER A 96 2.03 -22.39 -6.53
C SER A 96 3.19 -23.23 -7.07
N PRO A 97 3.42 -23.25 -8.39
CA PRO A 97 4.63 -23.81 -8.98
C PRO A 97 5.92 -23.21 -8.40
N LEU A 98 5.88 -21.97 -7.90
CA LEU A 98 7.04 -21.27 -7.34
C LEU A 98 7.22 -21.50 -5.83
N TYR A 99 6.30 -22.24 -5.18
CA TYR A 99 6.43 -22.53 -3.76
C TYR A 99 7.75 -23.22 -3.41
N GLY A 100 8.39 -22.75 -2.34
CA GLY A 100 9.66 -23.30 -1.86
C GLY A 100 10.92 -22.91 -2.65
N ARG A 101 10.80 -22.12 -3.76
CA ARG A 101 11.92 -21.73 -4.61
C ARG A 101 12.47 -20.34 -4.31
N ARG A 102 11.78 -19.58 -3.45
CA ARG A 102 12.27 -18.28 -3.01
C ARG A 102 13.43 -18.40 -2.02
N THR A 103 14.40 -17.52 -2.13
CA THR A 103 15.49 -17.36 -1.16
C THR A 103 15.23 -16.23 -0.18
N ALA A 104 14.44 -15.23 -0.57
CA ALA A 104 14.00 -14.12 0.27
C ALA A 104 12.62 -13.62 -0.13
N GLN A 105 11.97 -12.93 0.78
CA GLN A 105 10.68 -12.27 0.56
C GLN A 105 10.65 -10.96 1.33
N TYR A 106 10.22 -9.91 0.67
CA TYR A 106 10.07 -8.59 1.26
C TYR A 106 8.66 -8.06 1.01
N LYS A 107 8.02 -7.58 2.06
CA LYS A 107 6.83 -6.75 1.98
C LYS A 107 7.26 -5.31 2.16
N ILE A 108 7.10 -4.52 1.10
CA ILE A 108 7.41 -3.09 1.16
C ILE A 108 6.23 -2.39 1.81
N GLU A 109 6.47 -1.83 2.98
CA GLU A 109 5.48 -1.07 3.74
C GLU A 109 5.65 0.42 3.51
N ALA A 110 4.64 1.22 3.91
CA ALA A 110 4.76 2.66 3.96
C ALA A 110 5.91 3.08 4.90
N LEU A 111 6.55 4.19 4.59
CA LEU A 111 7.60 4.76 5.41
C LEU A 111 7.05 5.23 6.75
N THR A 112 7.83 5.06 7.81
CA THR A 112 7.51 5.61 9.13
C THR A 112 7.68 7.14 9.14
N TYR A 113 7.14 7.79 10.17
CA TYR A 113 7.35 9.24 10.36
C TYR A 113 8.84 9.63 10.30
N ARG A 114 9.71 8.86 10.95
CA ARG A 114 11.15 9.16 10.99
C ARG A 114 11.80 9.04 9.62
N GLU A 115 11.38 8.08 8.82
CA GLU A 115 11.92 7.87 7.48
C GLU A 115 11.46 8.95 6.50
N ILE A 116 10.26 9.50 6.64
CA ILE A 116 9.76 10.55 5.74
C ILE A 116 10.40 11.92 5.97
N THR A 117 11.08 12.14 7.10
CA THR A 117 11.69 13.45 7.41
C THR A 117 12.75 13.87 6.40
N VAL A 118 13.34 12.90 5.69
CA VAL A 118 14.34 13.16 4.63
C VAL A 118 13.76 13.85 3.38
N PHE A 119 12.45 13.78 3.17
CA PHE A 119 11.80 14.42 2.00
C PHE A 119 11.70 15.95 2.15
N ASN A 120 11.51 16.41 3.38
CA ASN A 120 11.34 17.83 3.69
C ASN A 120 12.13 18.21 4.96
N PRO A 121 13.47 18.07 4.97
CA PRO A 121 14.28 18.24 6.17
C PRO A 121 14.29 19.68 6.72
N GLN A 122 13.89 20.67 5.89
CA GLN A 122 13.81 22.09 6.27
C GLN A 122 12.55 22.43 7.08
N LEU A 123 11.54 21.57 7.07
CA LEU A 123 10.28 21.82 7.77
C LEU A 123 10.38 21.47 9.26
N SER A 124 9.56 22.14 10.07
CA SER A 124 9.44 21.79 11.51
C SER A 124 8.87 20.37 11.69
N CYS A 125 9.15 19.77 12.86
CA CYS A 125 8.65 18.43 13.19
C CYS A 125 7.12 18.33 13.10
N GLU A 126 6.39 19.40 13.48
CA GLU A 126 4.93 19.45 13.42
C GLU A 126 4.43 19.43 11.96
N LYS A 127 5.10 20.17 11.07
CA LYS A 127 4.76 20.16 9.64
C LYS A 127 5.07 18.80 9.01
N GLN A 128 6.21 18.21 9.33
CA GLN A 128 6.56 16.85 8.89
C GLN A 128 5.58 15.82 9.43
N ALA A 129 5.15 15.94 10.70
CA ALA A 129 4.13 15.08 11.28
C ALA A 129 2.79 15.20 10.57
N LEU A 130 2.37 16.41 10.20
CA LEU A 130 1.15 16.63 9.42
C LEU A 130 1.26 15.98 8.03
N ILE A 131 2.39 16.13 7.33
CA ILE A 131 2.63 15.45 6.05
C ILE A 131 2.48 13.91 6.21
N TYR A 132 3.09 13.33 7.24
CA TYR A 132 2.93 11.90 7.56
C TYR A 132 1.47 11.53 7.83
N GLY A 133 0.78 12.31 8.66
CA GLY A 133 -0.63 12.08 9.00
C GLY A 133 -1.56 12.16 7.78
N VAL A 134 -1.21 12.98 6.76
CA VAL A 134 -1.98 13.10 5.53
C VAL A 134 -1.61 12.03 4.50
N THR A 135 -0.31 11.75 4.30
CA THR A 135 0.17 10.90 3.19
C THR A 135 0.36 9.44 3.57
N GLY A 136 0.27 9.12 4.87
CA GLY A 136 0.50 7.77 5.36
C GLY A 136 1.92 7.25 5.20
N GLY A 137 2.88 8.11 4.89
CA GLY A 137 4.26 7.69 4.61
C GLY A 137 4.46 7.08 3.23
N ILE A 138 3.50 7.23 2.31
CA ILE A 138 3.64 6.77 0.93
C ILE A 138 4.48 7.77 0.13
N PRO A 139 5.68 7.39 -0.37
CA PRO A 139 6.58 8.32 -1.08
C PRO A 139 5.93 9.02 -2.26
N HIS A 140 5.09 8.29 -3.01
CA HIS A 140 4.36 8.85 -4.14
C HIS A 140 3.45 10.00 -3.71
N TYR A 141 2.69 9.85 -2.62
CA TYR A 141 1.79 10.89 -2.12
C TYR A 141 2.55 12.07 -1.54
N ILE A 142 3.68 11.84 -0.88
CA ILE A 142 4.57 12.92 -0.39
C ILE A 142 5.07 13.76 -1.56
N ASN A 143 5.55 13.13 -2.62
CA ASN A 143 6.01 13.80 -3.83
C ASN A 143 4.88 14.54 -4.56
N LYS A 144 3.66 13.97 -4.61
CA LYS A 144 2.50 14.63 -5.23
C LYS A 144 1.96 15.78 -4.40
N LEU A 145 2.04 15.69 -3.07
CA LEU A 145 1.71 16.81 -2.19
C LEU A 145 2.67 17.99 -2.40
N ASN A 146 3.94 17.70 -2.73
CA ASN A 146 4.95 18.64 -3.16
C ASN A 146 5.08 19.89 -2.26
N VAL A 147 5.19 19.65 -0.95
CA VAL A 147 5.31 20.73 0.03
C VAL A 147 6.65 21.42 -0.13
N LYS A 148 6.62 22.73 -0.37
CA LYS A 148 7.82 23.59 -0.35
C LYS A 148 8.05 24.13 1.07
N ASP A 149 7.22 25.07 1.50
CA ASP A 149 7.33 25.71 2.82
C ASP A 149 6.00 25.73 3.58
N ASP A 150 4.88 25.70 2.87
CA ASP A 150 3.52 25.79 3.40
C ASP A 150 2.73 24.51 3.11
N VAL A 151 2.45 23.75 4.17
CA VAL A 151 1.68 22.50 4.08
C VAL A 151 0.23 22.78 3.75
N ASP A 152 -0.36 23.86 4.30
CA ASP A 152 -1.77 24.20 4.07
C ASP A 152 -2.00 24.59 2.59
N ALA A 153 -1.09 25.36 2.00
CA ALA A 153 -1.14 25.70 0.59
C ALA A 153 -1.03 24.47 -0.31
N ALA A 154 -0.12 23.55 0.02
CA ALA A 154 0.03 22.28 -0.71
C ALA A 154 -1.22 21.39 -0.61
N LEU A 155 -1.86 21.32 0.56
CA LEU A 155 -3.12 20.60 0.75
C LEU A 155 -4.26 21.21 -0.05
N LEU A 156 -4.40 22.55 -0.05
CA LEU A 156 -5.42 23.25 -0.84
C LEU A 156 -5.26 22.97 -2.33
N GLU A 157 -4.04 22.99 -2.84
CA GLU A 157 -3.74 22.77 -4.26
C GLU A 157 -3.95 21.30 -4.68
N ASN A 158 -3.45 20.33 -3.90
CA ASN A 158 -3.34 18.95 -4.36
C ASN A 158 -4.43 18.01 -3.83
N LEU A 159 -5.08 18.34 -2.69
CA LEU A 159 -6.07 17.48 -2.08
C LEU A 159 -7.46 18.13 -2.01
N PHE A 160 -7.55 19.45 -1.91
CA PHE A 160 -8.81 20.19 -1.84
C PHE A 160 -9.10 20.99 -3.12
N SER A 161 -8.58 20.56 -4.24
CA SER A 161 -8.83 21.08 -5.58
C SER A 161 -9.24 19.96 -6.51
N THR A 162 -10.27 20.17 -7.34
CA THR A 162 -10.72 19.18 -8.33
C THR A 162 -9.67 18.85 -9.40
N SER A 163 -8.67 19.71 -9.57
CA SER A 163 -7.50 19.47 -10.45
C SER A 163 -6.32 18.83 -9.70
N GLY A 164 -6.40 18.71 -8.37
CA GLY A 164 -5.32 18.15 -7.57
C GLY A 164 -5.21 16.65 -7.72
N TYR A 165 -3.99 16.14 -7.85
CA TYR A 165 -3.74 14.71 -8.03
C TYR A 165 -4.35 13.85 -6.90
N LEU A 166 -4.22 14.31 -5.66
CA LEU A 166 -4.67 13.57 -4.48
C LEU A 166 -6.20 13.67 -4.23
N PHE A 167 -6.92 14.49 -5.00
CA PHE A 167 -8.35 14.68 -4.80
C PHE A 167 -9.17 13.43 -5.12
N GLU A 168 -8.90 12.78 -6.26
CA GLU A 168 -9.63 11.57 -6.71
C GLU A 168 -8.88 10.27 -6.46
N GLU A 169 -7.69 10.32 -5.91
CA GLU A 169 -6.82 9.15 -5.78
C GLU A 169 -7.45 7.98 -5.01
N PRO A 170 -8.20 8.14 -3.89
CA PRO A 170 -8.84 7.01 -3.23
C PRO A 170 -9.84 6.28 -4.12
N GLU A 171 -10.62 7.03 -4.92
CA GLU A 171 -11.56 6.42 -5.86
C GLU A 171 -10.84 5.71 -7.00
N ASN A 172 -9.76 6.31 -7.53
CA ASN A 172 -8.97 5.74 -8.60
C ASN A 172 -8.30 4.43 -8.15
N LEU A 173 -7.71 4.42 -6.93
CA LEU A 173 -7.13 3.22 -6.34
C LEU A 173 -8.17 2.11 -6.18
N LEU A 174 -9.35 2.42 -5.65
CA LEU A 174 -10.42 1.43 -5.52
C LEU A 174 -10.89 0.89 -6.89
N LYS A 175 -10.95 1.73 -7.94
CA LYS A 175 -11.31 1.31 -9.30
C LYS A 175 -10.26 0.41 -9.94
N GLN A 176 -8.98 0.65 -9.66
CA GLN A 176 -7.87 -0.15 -10.18
C GLN A 176 -7.78 -1.52 -9.52
N GLU A 177 -7.91 -1.57 -8.20
CA GLU A 177 -7.69 -2.79 -7.42
C GLU A 177 -8.96 -3.67 -7.29
N LEU A 178 -10.17 -3.11 -7.44
CA LEU A 178 -11.40 -3.76 -7.02
C LEU A 178 -12.47 -3.77 -8.11
N ARG A 179 -13.24 -4.87 -8.18
CA ARG A 179 -14.31 -5.02 -9.17
C ARG A 179 -15.57 -4.22 -8.86
N GLU A 180 -15.85 -3.98 -7.58
CA GLU A 180 -17.07 -3.30 -7.10
C GLU A 180 -16.72 -2.10 -6.21
N PRO A 181 -16.03 -1.07 -6.75
CA PRO A 181 -15.45 0.03 -5.97
C PRO A 181 -16.49 0.79 -5.15
N ALA A 182 -17.75 0.90 -5.62
CA ALA A 182 -18.81 1.60 -4.90
C ALA A 182 -19.18 0.92 -3.57
N VAL A 183 -19.18 -0.41 -3.51
CA VAL A 183 -19.45 -1.16 -2.28
C VAL A 183 -18.33 -0.94 -1.26
N TYR A 184 -17.09 -1.04 -1.71
CA TYR A 184 -15.92 -0.78 -0.86
C TYR A 184 -15.90 0.66 -0.34
N ASN A 185 -16.19 1.64 -1.20
CA ASN A 185 -16.33 3.04 -0.80
C ASN A 185 -17.38 3.24 0.30
N SER A 186 -18.52 2.55 0.19
CA SER A 186 -19.59 2.60 1.21
C SER A 186 -19.13 2.02 2.55
N ILE A 187 -18.37 0.91 2.53
CA ILE A 187 -17.82 0.29 3.75
C ILE A 187 -16.79 1.22 4.41
N ILE A 188 -15.85 1.78 3.63
CA ILE A 188 -14.86 2.71 4.15
C ILE A 188 -15.53 3.95 4.74
N SER A 189 -16.55 4.49 4.04
CA SER A 189 -17.35 5.63 4.53
C SER A 189 -18.06 5.31 5.83
N ALA A 190 -18.62 4.10 5.99
CA ALA A 190 -19.26 3.66 7.22
C ALA A 190 -18.27 3.60 8.40
N VAL A 191 -17.06 3.08 8.16
CA VAL A 191 -15.99 3.04 9.16
C VAL A 191 -15.47 4.44 9.49
N ALA A 192 -15.24 5.29 8.49
CA ALA A 192 -14.87 6.70 8.68
C ALA A 192 -15.95 7.49 9.46
N GLY A 193 -17.19 7.08 9.31
CA GLY A 193 -18.35 7.62 10.04
C GLY A 193 -18.55 7.00 11.43
N GLY A 194 -17.59 6.22 11.96
CA GLY A 194 -17.55 5.69 13.31
C GLY A 194 -18.18 4.30 13.53
N ALA A 195 -18.55 3.56 12.47
CA ALA A 195 -18.92 2.15 12.62
C ALA A 195 -17.66 1.31 12.85
N THR A 196 -17.56 0.68 14.01
CA THR A 196 -16.35 -0.03 14.42
C THR A 196 -16.52 -1.55 14.45
N HIS A 197 -17.76 -2.05 14.53
CA HIS A 197 -18.03 -3.49 14.57
C HIS A 197 -18.62 -3.98 13.24
N SER A 198 -18.33 -5.23 12.88
CA SER A 198 -18.77 -5.82 11.61
C SER A 198 -20.28 -5.76 11.39
N ASN A 199 -21.07 -5.95 12.43
CA ASN A 199 -22.53 -5.86 12.38
C ASN A 199 -23.02 -4.41 12.17
N GLU A 200 -22.36 -3.42 12.78
CA GLU A 200 -22.67 -2.00 12.56
C GLU A 200 -22.36 -1.59 11.13
N ILE A 201 -21.21 -2.01 10.62
CA ILE A 201 -20.79 -1.75 9.24
C ILE A 201 -21.78 -2.37 8.27
N SER A 202 -22.09 -3.67 8.42
CA SER A 202 -23.03 -4.37 7.55
C SER A 202 -24.42 -3.73 7.54
N THR A 203 -24.92 -3.31 8.71
CA THR A 203 -26.20 -2.61 8.83
C THR A 203 -26.19 -1.24 8.13
N LYS A 204 -25.11 -0.44 8.33
CA LYS A 204 -24.98 0.87 7.69
C LYS A 204 -24.91 0.80 6.16
N VAL A 205 -24.27 -0.24 5.64
CA VAL A 205 -24.08 -0.43 4.19
C VAL A 205 -25.25 -1.18 3.55
N GLY A 206 -26.11 -1.80 4.34
CA GLY A 206 -27.24 -2.60 3.85
C GLY A 206 -26.83 -3.95 3.26
N LEU A 207 -25.71 -4.54 3.72
CA LEU A 207 -25.21 -5.84 3.27
C LEU A 207 -25.49 -6.92 4.30
N GLU A 208 -25.69 -8.14 3.82
CA GLU A 208 -25.67 -9.33 4.68
C GLU A 208 -24.29 -9.48 5.34
N SER A 209 -24.26 -9.88 6.61
CA SER A 209 -23.03 -9.97 7.41
C SER A 209 -21.95 -10.85 6.79
N GLY A 210 -22.35 -11.99 6.19
CA GLY A 210 -21.42 -12.91 5.52
C GLY A 210 -20.77 -12.30 4.27
N ILE A 211 -21.56 -11.52 3.51
CA ILE A 211 -21.07 -10.81 2.32
C ILE A 211 -20.17 -9.64 2.74
N CYS A 212 -20.60 -8.85 3.72
CA CYS A 212 -19.82 -7.73 4.26
C CYS A 212 -18.46 -8.19 4.76
N SER A 213 -18.36 -9.36 5.42
CA SER A 213 -17.11 -9.92 5.92
C SER A 213 -16.10 -10.21 4.81
N LYS A 214 -16.54 -10.59 3.61
CA LYS A 214 -15.65 -10.80 2.45
C LYS A 214 -15.03 -9.49 1.99
N TYR A 215 -15.84 -8.43 1.88
CA TYR A 215 -15.35 -7.10 1.52
C TYR A 215 -14.41 -6.52 2.58
N LEU A 216 -14.75 -6.69 3.86
CA LEU A 216 -13.87 -6.28 4.97
C LEU A 216 -12.52 -6.98 4.91
N LYS A 217 -12.49 -8.28 4.57
CA LYS A 217 -11.23 -9.03 4.42
C LYS A 217 -10.36 -8.41 3.32
N VAL A 218 -10.92 -8.10 2.17
CA VAL A 218 -10.16 -7.48 1.06
C VAL A 218 -9.59 -6.12 1.48
N LEU A 219 -10.37 -5.28 2.16
CA LEU A 219 -9.88 -3.98 2.66
C LEU A 219 -8.79 -4.11 3.73
N LEU A 220 -8.81 -5.19 4.53
CA LEU A 220 -7.73 -5.52 5.47
C LEU A 220 -6.47 -5.98 4.71
N ASP A 221 -6.63 -6.83 3.71
CA ASP A 221 -5.52 -7.34 2.90
C ASP A 221 -4.83 -6.20 2.12
N LEU A 222 -5.60 -5.19 1.68
CA LEU A 222 -5.08 -3.96 1.07
C LEU A 222 -4.50 -2.95 2.08
N GLY A 223 -4.64 -3.18 3.39
CA GLY A 223 -4.18 -2.25 4.43
C GLY A 223 -5.01 -0.98 4.58
N ILE A 224 -6.10 -0.81 3.81
CA ILE A 224 -7.00 0.35 3.93
C ILE A 224 -7.71 0.35 5.28
N LEU A 225 -8.18 -0.82 5.71
CA LEU A 225 -8.69 -1.04 7.05
C LEU A 225 -7.69 -1.85 7.88
N LYS A 226 -7.79 -1.71 9.19
CA LYS A 226 -7.11 -2.57 10.17
C LYS A 226 -8.09 -3.10 11.20
N LYS A 227 -7.76 -4.26 11.78
CA LYS A 227 -8.41 -4.81 12.97
C LYS A 227 -7.59 -4.43 14.19
N GLU A 228 -8.24 -3.92 15.19
CA GLU A 228 -7.63 -3.60 16.47
C GLU A 228 -8.30 -4.44 17.57
N ILE A 229 -7.46 -4.93 18.48
CA ILE A 229 -7.85 -5.77 19.60
C ILE A 229 -7.13 -5.19 20.82
N PRO A 230 -7.78 -5.12 22.01
CA PRO A 230 -7.06 -4.71 23.20
C PRO A 230 -5.82 -5.58 23.40
N ILE A 231 -4.67 -4.97 23.72
CA ILE A 231 -3.36 -5.67 23.78
C ILE A 231 -3.36 -6.89 24.72
N THR A 232 -4.24 -6.93 25.71
CA THR A 232 -4.35 -8.03 26.68
C THR A 232 -5.40 -9.09 26.29
N GLU A 233 -6.05 -8.95 25.15
CA GLU A 233 -7.21 -9.76 24.77
C GLU A 233 -6.93 -10.62 23.52
N LYS A 234 -7.75 -11.66 23.35
CA LYS A 234 -7.79 -12.45 22.12
C LYS A 234 -8.85 -11.88 21.15
N PRO A 235 -8.72 -12.14 19.83
CA PRO A 235 -9.74 -11.78 18.87
C PRO A 235 -11.13 -12.24 19.29
N GLY A 236 -12.11 -11.33 19.28
CA GLY A 236 -13.46 -11.65 19.72
C GLY A 236 -14.39 -10.44 19.68
N LYS A 237 -15.33 -10.36 20.61
CA LYS A 237 -16.35 -9.30 20.67
C LYS A 237 -15.78 -7.89 20.82
N LYS A 238 -14.57 -7.74 21.34
CA LYS A 238 -13.88 -6.45 21.51
C LYS A 238 -13.06 -6.05 20.28
N THR A 239 -13.05 -6.86 19.22
CA THR A 239 -12.39 -6.51 17.95
C THR A 239 -13.12 -5.37 17.28
N ILE A 240 -12.38 -4.32 16.91
CA ILE A 240 -12.90 -3.18 16.17
C ILE A 240 -12.19 -3.04 14.83
N TYR A 241 -12.87 -2.41 13.88
CA TYR A 241 -12.34 -2.01 12.59
C TYR A 241 -12.09 -0.51 12.59
N SER A 242 -10.97 -0.09 12.06
CA SER A 242 -10.63 1.31 11.86
C SER A 242 -9.94 1.50 10.50
N ILE A 243 -9.84 2.74 10.03
CA ILE A 243 -9.05 3.03 8.83
C ILE A 243 -7.58 2.95 9.22
N GLY A 244 -6.85 2.01 8.60
CA GLY A 244 -5.42 1.77 8.81
C GLY A 244 -4.54 2.77 8.08
N ASP A 245 -4.93 3.11 6.86
CA ASP A 245 -4.21 4.05 5.99
C ASP A 245 -4.52 5.50 6.37
N ASN A 246 -3.47 6.29 6.65
CA ASN A 246 -3.62 7.69 7.09
C ASN A 246 -4.17 8.58 5.97
N TYR A 247 -3.80 8.32 4.70
CA TYR A 247 -4.28 9.10 3.58
C TYR A 247 -5.79 8.90 3.38
N PHE A 248 -6.26 7.65 3.36
CA PHE A 248 -7.69 7.33 3.34
C PHE A 248 -8.41 7.96 4.54
N ARG A 249 -7.83 7.86 5.74
CA ARG A 249 -8.42 8.45 6.94
C ARG A 249 -8.58 9.97 6.84
N PHE A 250 -7.55 10.68 6.32
CA PHE A 250 -7.60 12.12 6.11
C PHE A 250 -8.64 12.48 5.05
N TRP A 251 -8.60 11.80 3.92
CA TRP A 251 -9.50 12.05 2.81
C TRP A 251 -10.97 11.86 3.21
N TYR A 252 -11.34 10.71 3.77
CA TYR A 252 -12.72 10.43 4.20
C TYR A 252 -13.21 11.31 5.36
N ARG A 253 -12.30 11.83 6.17
CA ARG A 253 -12.63 12.76 7.24
C ARG A 253 -13.02 14.12 6.70
N PHE A 254 -12.28 14.64 5.70
CA PHE A 254 -12.36 16.04 5.31
C PHE A 254 -12.92 16.28 3.92
N VAL A 255 -12.59 15.48 2.90
CA VAL A 255 -12.97 15.75 1.51
C VAL A 255 -14.48 15.60 1.27
N PRO A 256 -15.15 14.50 1.61
CA PRO A 256 -16.57 14.31 1.30
C PRO A 256 -17.49 15.36 1.94
N LYS A 257 -17.15 15.82 3.13
CA LYS A 257 -17.93 16.84 3.87
C LYS A 257 -17.82 18.23 3.25
N ASN A 258 -16.77 18.49 2.49
CA ASN A 258 -16.45 19.78 1.90
C ASN A 258 -16.58 19.79 0.37
N MET A 259 -17.12 18.73 -0.24
CA MET A 259 -17.20 18.53 -1.69
C MET A 259 -17.78 19.74 -2.43
N SER A 260 -18.88 20.32 -1.93
CA SER A 260 -19.50 21.49 -2.55
C SER A 260 -18.60 22.73 -2.54
N ALA A 261 -17.86 22.95 -1.46
CA ALA A 261 -16.91 24.06 -1.36
C ALA A 261 -15.71 23.86 -2.28
N ILE A 262 -15.23 22.61 -2.38
CA ILE A 262 -14.13 22.23 -3.29
C ILE A 262 -14.56 22.42 -4.74
N ALA A 263 -15.72 21.88 -5.14
CA ALA A 263 -16.22 21.96 -6.50
C ALA A 263 -16.49 23.40 -6.98
N THR A 264 -16.80 24.30 -6.04
CA THR A 264 -17.05 25.73 -6.35
C THR A 264 -15.80 26.62 -6.16
N GLY A 265 -14.63 26.03 -5.81
CA GLY A 265 -13.40 26.78 -5.56
C GLY A 265 -13.48 27.73 -4.36
N ARG A 266 -14.31 27.39 -3.36
CA ARG A 266 -14.51 28.23 -2.15
C ARG A 266 -13.93 27.61 -0.89
N ILE A 267 -13.22 26.51 -1.02
CA ILE A 267 -12.67 25.78 0.13
C ILE A 267 -11.65 26.62 0.91
N ASP A 268 -10.88 27.46 0.22
CA ASP A 268 -9.89 28.39 0.80
C ASP A 268 -10.52 29.30 1.86
N LYS A 269 -11.77 29.76 1.63
CA LYS A 269 -12.50 30.67 2.53
C LYS A 269 -12.96 30.03 3.83
N ILE A 270 -13.10 28.71 3.85
CA ILE A 270 -13.58 27.96 5.02
C ILE A 270 -12.55 27.00 5.58
N TYR A 271 -11.35 26.94 4.98
CA TYR A 271 -10.32 25.95 5.29
C TYR A 271 -9.96 25.92 6.77
N ASP A 272 -9.71 27.06 7.39
CA ASP A 272 -9.36 27.15 8.79
C ASP A 272 -10.47 26.59 9.70
N ALA A 273 -11.72 26.94 9.41
CA ALA A 273 -12.86 26.53 10.21
C ALA A 273 -13.31 25.07 9.93
N ALA A 274 -13.17 24.60 8.69
CA ALA A 274 -13.68 23.29 8.28
C ALA A 274 -12.63 22.16 8.42
N ILE A 275 -11.34 22.50 8.35
CA ILE A 275 -10.24 21.52 8.27
C ILE A 275 -9.19 21.78 9.33
N LYS A 276 -8.49 22.91 9.27
CA LYS A 276 -7.31 23.19 10.09
C LYS A 276 -7.58 23.14 11.59
N ARG A 277 -8.72 23.65 12.04
CA ARG A 277 -9.13 23.58 13.47
C ARG A 277 -9.22 22.16 14.02
N TYR A 278 -9.36 21.15 13.16
CA TYR A 278 -9.47 19.74 13.57
C TYR A 278 -8.16 18.96 13.46
N TYR A 279 -7.05 19.62 13.06
CA TYR A 279 -5.76 18.93 12.92
C TYR A 279 -5.30 18.27 14.22
N SER A 280 -5.42 18.96 15.35
CA SER A 280 -5.00 18.41 16.65
C SER A 280 -5.77 17.11 17.00
N GLU A 281 -7.08 17.10 16.78
CA GLU A 281 -7.92 15.91 17.01
C GLU A 281 -7.56 14.79 16.01
N TYR A 282 -7.42 15.14 14.72
CA TYR A 282 -7.07 14.19 13.69
C TYR A 282 -5.70 13.56 13.91
N MET A 283 -4.71 14.38 14.24
CA MET A 283 -3.33 13.95 14.43
C MET A 283 -3.13 13.07 15.66
N GLY A 284 -4.07 13.00 16.60
CA GLY A 284 -3.96 12.11 17.76
C GLY A 284 -3.69 10.65 17.39
N LEU A 285 -4.45 10.11 16.41
CA LEU A 285 -4.25 8.74 15.92
C LEU A 285 -2.95 8.58 15.11
N ALA A 286 -2.57 9.58 14.32
CA ALA A 286 -1.31 9.54 13.58
C ALA A 286 -0.12 9.61 14.53
N PHE A 287 -0.20 10.45 15.58
CA PHE A 287 0.83 10.56 16.61
C PHE A 287 0.97 9.27 17.42
N GLU A 288 -0.14 8.62 17.75
CA GLU A 288 -0.10 7.29 18.38
C GLU A 288 0.67 6.27 17.51
N GLN A 289 0.43 6.25 16.20
CA GLN A 289 1.18 5.40 15.28
C GLN A 289 2.68 5.73 15.29
N MET A 290 3.04 7.03 15.26
CA MET A 290 4.44 7.47 15.37
C MET A 290 5.08 6.98 16.67
N CYS A 291 4.37 7.06 17.79
CA CYS A 291 4.86 6.59 19.09
C CYS A 291 5.06 5.07 19.10
N ARG A 292 4.15 4.31 18.51
CA ARG A 292 4.28 2.85 18.37
C ARG A 292 5.51 2.47 17.53
N ASP A 293 5.66 3.10 16.35
CA ASP A 293 6.79 2.86 15.47
C ASP A 293 8.11 3.22 16.17
N TYR A 294 8.14 4.32 16.89
CA TYR A 294 9.30 4.72 17.68
C TYR A 294 9.67 3.68 18.75
N LEU A 295 8.70 3.27 19.55
CA LEU A 295 8.92 2.32 20.64
C LEU A 295 9.36 0.93 20.14
N LEU A 296 8.85 0.48 19.00
CA LEU A 296 9.15 -0.84 18.46
C LEU A 296 10.43 -0.88 17.62
N ARG A 297 10.82 0.24 16.98
CA ARG A 297 11.91 0.23 15.98
C ARG A 297 13.12 1.06 16.36
N TYR A 298 12.98 2.03 17.27
CA TYR A 298 14.02 3.05 17.50
C TYR A 298 14.35 3.31 18.97
N ALA A 299 13.65 2.69 19.91
CA ALA A 299 13.79 2.97 21.34
C ALA A 299 14.79 2.03 22.03
N ASP A 300 15.98 1.85 21.43
CA ASP A 300 17.04 0.99 21.95
C ASP A 300 17.61 1.46 23.30
N ASP A 301 17.47 2.75 23.62
CA ASP A 301 17.96 3.37 24.85
C ASP A 301 17.02 3.18 26.06
N LEU A 302 15.87 2.54 25.87
CA LEU A 302 14.96 2.28 26.98
C LEU A 302 15.52 1.19 27.91
N PRO A 303 15.29 1.32 29.24
CA PRO A 303 15.77 0.32 30.22
C PRO A 303 15.01 -1.02 30.15
N ILE A 304 14.04 -1.13 29.25
CA ILE A 304 13.21 -2.31 29.01
C ILE A 304 13.17 -2.65 27.54
N VAL A 305 13.07 -3.93 27.21
CA VAL A 305 12.81 -4.39 25.84
C VAL A 305 11.31 -4.33 25.58
N VAL A 306 10.90 -3.50 24.63
CA VAL A 306 9.51 -3.39 24.20
C VAL A 306 9.25 -4.46 23.13
N SER A 307 8.47 -5.47 23.47
CA SER A 307 8.12 -6.56 22.54
C SER A 307 6.83 -6.29 21.76
N ASP A 308 5.90 -5.51 22.32
CA ASP A 308 4.64 -5.16 21.68
C ASP A 308 4.09 -3.85 22.26
N VAL A 309 3.33 -3.10 21.45
CA VAL A 309 2.67 -1.84 21.82
C VAL A 309 1.25 -1.85 21.27
N GLY A 310 0.26 -1.71 22.10
CA GLY A 310 -1.13 -1.73 21.68
C GLY A 310 -2.02 -0.82 22.53
N GLN A 311 -3.22 -0.59 22.04
CA GLN A 311 -4.27 0.07 22.79
C GLN A 311 -4.96 -0.89 23.75
N TRP A 312 -5.48 -0.34 24.83
CA TRP A 312 -6.37 -1.05 25.72
C TRP A 312 -7.72 -0.33 25.81
N TRP A 313 -8.81 -1.07 25.74
CA TRP A 313 -10.17 -0.59 26.01
C TRP A 313 -10.99 -1.69 26.65
N GLY A 314 -11.93 -1.29 27.49
CA GLY A 314 -12.81 -2.20 28.21
C GLY A 314 -13.72 -1.43 29.15
N THR A 315 -14.58 -2.14 29.82
CA THR A 315 -15.35 -1.62 30.95
C THR A 315 -14.71 -2.10 32.24
N ASP A 316 -14.49 -1.19 33.17
CA ASP A 316 -14.11 -1.58 34.53
C ASP A 316 -15.21 -2.49 35.10
N ALA A 317 -14.82 -3.64 35.60
CA ALA A 317 -15.72 -4.45 36.41
C ALA A 317 -16.02 -3.65 37.69
N LYS A 318 -17.22 -3.09 37.78
CA LYS A 318 -17.73 -2.56 39.05
C LYS A 318 -18.19 -3.71 39.91
#